data_7a66e2cd22ef41b14d6c750b93a4fc1c
#
_entry.id   7a66e2cd22ef41b14d6c750b93a4fc1c
#
_cell.length_a   1.000
_cell.length_b   1.000
_cell.length_c   1.000
_cell.angle_alpha   90.00
_cell.angle_beta   90.00
_cell.angle_gamma   90.00
#
_symmetry.space_group_name_H-M   'P 1'
#
loop_
_entity.id
_entity.type
_entity.pdbx_description
1 polymer ?
#
loop_
_entity_poly.entity_id
_entity_poly.type
_entity_poly.pdbx_seq_one_letter_code
_entity_poly.pdbx_strand_id
1 'polypeptide(L)'
;MGLTGGCLCGAVRYELSSDPLMCVTCHCKNCQRQAGSALSIIIGAPEGSIDIQGDYKTYNDTGDSGATVKRQFCGECGSPLFSKVKHPPGIMFVKAGTLDDTSSLKPGAHCYTKSAQNWVELGDIPGFETVPEAL
;
A
#
# COMPACT_ATOMS: atom_id res chain seq x y z
N MET A 1 -14.15 -1.73 15.69
CA MET A 1 -14.77 -1.69 14.40
C MET A 1 -13.72 -1.56 13.34
N GLY A 2 -13.52 -2.59 12.59
CA GLY A 2 -12.42 -2.62 11.69
C GLY A 2 -12.80 -2.37 10.25
N LEU A 3 -11.82 -1.93 9.46
CA LEU A 3 -11.94 -1.93 8.02
C LEU A 3 -11.74 -3.36 7.53
N THR A 4 -12.55 -3.78 6.57
CA THR A 4 -12.41 -5.10 5.95
C THR A 4 -12.06 -4.96 4.48
N GLY A 5 -11.43 -5.98 3.93
CA GLY A 5 -11.10 -6.00 2.53
C GLY A 5 -10.62 -7.38 2.09
N GLY A 6 -10.17 -7.45 0.86
CA GLY A 6 -9.67 -8.70 0.31
C GLY A 6 -9.33 -8.62 -1.16
N CYS A 7 -8.92 -9.74 -1.72
CA CYS A 7 -8.55 -9.84 -3.12
C CYS A 7 -9.78 -9.99 -4.01
N LEU A 8 -9.57 -9.86 -5.31
CA LEU A 8 -10.64 -9.93 -6.29
C LEU A 8 -11.43 -11.24 -6.23
N CYS A 9 -10.76 -12.38 -6.08
CA CYS A 9 -11.43 -13.69 -6.06
C CYS A 9 -11.98 -14.07 -4.67
N GLY A 10 -11.66 -13.31 -3.62
CA GLY A 10 -12.11 -13.59 -2.28
C GLY A 10 -11.32 -14.63 -1.51
N ALA A 11 -10.28 -15.21 -2.11
CA ALA A 11 -9.47 -16.23 -1.42
C ALA A 11 -8.71 -15.67 -0.23
N VAL A 12 -8.36 -14.38 -0.28
CA VAL A 12 -7.69 -13.69 0.82
C VAL A 12 -8.62 -12.59 1.33
N ARG A 13 -8.88 -12.62 2.64
CA ARG A 13 -9.69 -11.62 3.31
C ARG A 13 -8.89 -11.09 4.50
N TYR A 14 -9.14 -9.84 4.88
CA TYR A 14 -8.48 -9.27 6.04
C TYR A 14 -9.40 -8.29 6.78
N GLU A 15 -9.06 -8.06 8.02
CA GLU A 15 -9.73 -7.07 8.86
C GLU A 15 -8.69 -6.31 9.67
N LEU A 16 -8.82 -4.99 9.72
CA LEU A 16 -8.01 -4.13 10.56
C LEU A 16 -8.77 -3.83 11.85
N SER A 17 -8.16 -4.10 12.99
CA SER A 17 -8.79 -3.83 14.30
C SER A 17 -8.56 -2.41 14.80
N SER A 18 -7.69 -1.64 14.14
CA SER A 18 -7.44 -0.24 14.51
C SER A 18 -7.51 0.63 13.25
N ASP A 19 -7.68 1.93 13.47
CA ASP A 19 -7.68 2.90 12.39
C ASP A 19 -6.30 2.94 11.72
N PRO A 20 -6.25 3.19 10.41
CA PRO A 20 -4.96 3.38 9.72
C PRO A 20 -4.19 4.55 10.32
N LEU A 21 -2.87 4.36 10.40
CA LEU A 21 -1.97 5.41 10.88
C LEU A 21 -1.75 6.48 9.81
N MET A 22 -1.88 6.10 8.55
CA MET A 22 -1.65 7.00 7.42
C MET A 22 -2.30 6.44 6.16
N CYS A 23 -2.55 7.33 5.21
CA CYS A 23 -2.93 6.99 3.85
C CYS A 23 -2.09 7.85 2.93
N VAL A 24 -1.32 7.24 2.05
CA VAL A 24 -0.43 7.94 1.13
C VAL A 24 -0.48 7.29 -0.24
N THR A 25 -0.04 8.04 -1.25
CA THR A 25 0.20 7.46 -2.58
C THR A 25 1.68 7.26 -2.76
N CYS A 26 2.05 6.31 -3.60
CA CYS A 26 3.43 6.08 -3.97
C CYS A 26 3.54 6.01 -5.48
N HIS A 27 4.37 6.90 -6.04
CA HIS A 27 4.56 7.02 -7.48
C HIS A 27 5.87 6.37 -7.95
N CYS A 28 6.58 5.64 -7.08
CA CYS A 28 7.83 5.01 -7.51
C CYS A 28 7.55 3.99 -8.60
N LYS A 29 8.54 3.75 -9.46
CA LYS A 29 8.34 2.88 -10.63
C LYS A 29 7.97 1.46 -10.25
N ASN A 30 8.55 0.95 -9.16
CA ASN A 30 8.23 -0.39 -8.68
C ASN A 30 6.77 -0.48 -8.23
N CYS A 31 6.28 0.56 -7.56
CA CYS A 31 4.87 0.61 -7.15
C CYS A 31 3.95 0.71 -8.36
N GLN A 32 4.33 1.50 -9.37
CA GLN A 32 3.55 1.59 -10.60
C GLN A 32 3.44 0.24 -11.29
N ARG A 33 4.55 -0.47 -11.41
CA ARG A 33 4.57 -1.78 -12.07
C ARG A 33 3.80 -2.82 -11.28
N GLN A 34 4.02 -2.86 -9.98
CA GLN A 34 3.36 -3.86 -9.15
C GLN A 34 1.85 -3.62 -9.05
N ALA A 35 1.42 -2.37 -9.05
CA ALA A 35 0.01 -2.03 -9.05
C ALA A 35 -0.62 -2.09 -10.46
N GLY A 36 0.20 -2.02 -11.50
CA GLY A 36 -0.30 -1.92 -12.88
C GLY A 36 -1.05 -0.62 -13.12
N SER A 37 -0.60 0.49 -12.50
CA SER A 37 -1.31 1.75 -12.51
C SER A 37 -0.31 2.90 -12.42
N ALA A 38 -0.80 4.12 -12.52
CA ALA A 38 0.03 5.32 -12.40
C ALA A 38 0.63 5.47 -11.01
N LEU A 39 -0.01 4.91 -10.00
CA LEU A 39 0.43 5.04 -8.61
C LEU A 39 -0.18 3.91 -7.79
N SER A 40 0.37 3.73 -6.60
CA SER A 40 -0.20 2.84 -5.58
C SER A 40 -0.77 3.70 -4.46
N ILE A 41 -1.96 3.36 -3.99
CA ILE A 41 -2.55 4.01 -2.82
C ILE A 41 -2.47 2.99 -1.68
N ILE A 42 -1.84 3.41 -0.58
CA ILE A 42 -1.61 2.50 0.54
C ILE A 42 -2.07 3.14 1.85
N ILE A 43 -2.57 2.30 2.74
CA ILE A 43 -2.80 2.66 4.12
C ILE A 43 -1.82 1.88 4.98
N GLY A 44 -1.28 2.53 6.01
CA GLY A 44 -0.37 1.89 6.94
C GLY A 44 -1.08 1.59 8.24
N ALA A 45 -0.89 0.38 8.75
CA ALA A 45 -1.48 -0.03 10.03
C ALA A 45 -0.45 -0.83 10.83
N PRO A 46 -0.58 -0.84 12.17
CA PRO A 46 0.28 -1.70 12.97
C PRO A 46 0.13 -3.16 12.54
N GLU A 47 1.24 -3.85 12.40
CA GLU A 47 1.25 -5.22 11.92
C GLU A 47 0.33 -6.13 12.73
N GLY A 48 0.32 -5.96 14.06
CA GLY A 48 -0.51 -6.75 14.95
C GLY A 48 -2.00 -6.44 14.89
N SER A 49 -2.41 -5.39 14.16
CA SER A 49 -3.81 -5.01 14.04
C SER A 49 -4.49 -5.60 12.81
N ILE A 50 -3.77 -6.36 11.99
CA ILE A 50 -4.31 -6.93 10.76
C ILE A 50 -4.49 -8.43 10.94
N ASP A 51 -5.74 -8.89 10.80
CA ASP A 51 -6.07 -10.31 10.81
C ASP A 51 -6.32 -10.75 9.37
N ILE A 52 -5.49 -11.68 8.88
CA ILE A 52 -5.53 -12.12 7.49
C ILE A 52 -5.98 -13.57 7.43
N GLN A 53 -6.94 -13.85 6.57
CA GLN A 53 -7.42 -15.20 6.30
C GLN A 53 -7.15 -15.54 4.84
N GLY A 54 -6.64 -16.75 4.60
CA GLY A 54 -6.28 -17.21 3.27
C GLY A 54 -4.79 -17.11 3.02
N ASP A 55 -4.36 -17.74 1.95
CA ASP A 55 -2.94 -17.80 1.60
C ASP A 55 -2.59 -16.76 0.57
N TYR A 56 -1.47 -16.08 0.77
CA TYR A 56 -0.93 -15.12 -0.19
C TYR A 56 0.53 -15.47 -0.49
N LYS A 57 1.01 -14.95 -1.61
CA LYS A 57 2.39 -15.12 -2.03
C LYS A 57 3.17 -13.85 -1.77
N THR A 58 4.48 -13.99 -1.64
CA THR A 58 5.39 -12.87 -1.37
C THR A 58 6.44 -12.80 -2.47
N TYR A 59 6.58 -11.62 -3.06
CA TYR A 59 7.70 -11.29 -3.94
C TYR A 59 8.64 -10.37 -3.18
N ASN A 60 9.90 -10.78 -3.06
CA ASN A 60 10.91 -9.95 -2.40
C ASN A 60 11.50 -8.98 -3.42
N ASP A 61 11.19 -7.71 -3.25
CA ASP A 61 11.64 -6.64 -4.12
C ASP A 61 12.70 -5.82 -3.39
N THR A 62 13.53 -5.12 -4.17
CA THR A 62 14.49 -4.17 -3.62
C THR A 62 14.01 -2.76 -3.97
N GLY A 63 13.74 -1.95 -2.96
CA GLY A 63 13.32 -0.56 -3.17
C GLY A 63 14.48 0.33 -3.57
N ASP A 64 14.18 1.58 -3.92
CA ASP A 64 15.18 2.57 -4.33
C ASP A 64 16.26 2.79 -3.26
N SER A 65 15.91 2.62 -1.99
CA SER A 65 16.86 2.77 -0.89
C SER A 65 17.83 1.58 -0.76
N GLY A 66 17.62 0.51 -1.54
CA GLY A 66 18.37 -0.73 -1.39
C GLY A 66 17.77 -1.68 -0.37
N ALA A 67 16.77 -1.26 0.39
CA ALA A 67 16.12 -2.11 1.38
C ALA A 67 15.10 -3.04 0.72
N THR A 68 14.90 -4.21 1.33
CA THR A 68 13.92 -5.18 0.84
C THR A 68 12.51 -4.70 1.11
N VAL A 69 11.67 -4.84 0.10
CA VAL A 69 10.22 -4.62 0.21
C VAL A 69 9.55 -5.95 -0.08
N LYS A 70 8.81 -6.46 0.89
CA LYS A 70 8.03 -7.69 0.69
C LYS A 70 6.67 -7.31 0.11
N ARG A 71 6.44 -7.70 -1.13
CA ARG A 71 5.19 -7.40 -1.83
C ARG A 71 4.34 -8.65 -1.83
N GLN A 72 3.16 -8.56 -1.23
CA GLN A 72 2.30 -9.72 -0.96
C GLN A 72 1.01 -9.61 -1.78
N PHE A 73 0.62 -10.70 -2.39
CA PHE A 73 -0.48 -10.71 -3.35
C PHE A 73 -1.17 -12.07 -3.33
N CYS A 74 -2.42 -12.09 -3.82
CA CYS A 74 -3.15 -13.35 -3.94
C CYS A 74 -2.57 -14.19 -5.07
N GLY A 75 -2.21 -15.43 -4.77
CA GLY A 75 -1.66 -16.33 -5.77
C GLY A 75 -2.70 -16.84 -6.78
N GLU A 76 -3.99 -16.72 -6.47
CA GLU A 76 -5.06 -17.19 -7.36
C GLU A 76 -5.49 -16.13 -8.37
N CYS A 77 -5.70 -14.89 -7.93
CA CYS A 77 -6.19 -13.82 -8.82
C CYS A 77 -5.18 -12.73 -9.09
N GLY A 78 -4.04 -12.74 -8.40
CA GLY A 78 -2.98 -11.76 -8.62
C GLY A 78 -3.18 -10.40 -7.95
N SER A 79 -4.26 -10.21 -7.21
CA SER A 79 -4.51 -8.92 -6.55
C SER A 79 -3.38 -8.56 -5.61
N PRO A 80 -2.70 -7.39 -5.78
CA PRO A 80 -1.75 -6.93 -4.79
C PRO A 80 -2.50 -6.53 -3.52
N LEU A 81 -1.99 -6.96 -2.37
CA LEU A 81 -2.70 -6.81 -1.09
C LEU A 81 -1.90 -6.01 -0.08
N PHE A 82 -0.69 -6.47 0.23
CA PHE A 82 0.10 -5.92 1.33
C PHE A 82 1.52 -5.68 0.91
N SER A 83 2.20 -4.80 1.64
CA SER A 83 3.64 -4.72 1.56
C SER A 83 4.23 -4.44 2.93
N LYS A 84 5.41 -5.01 3.17
CA LYS A 84 6.19 -4.78 4.38
C LYS A 84 7.52 -4.19 3.98
N VAL A 85 7.89 -3.12 4.66
CA VAL A 85 9.18 -2.47 4.46
C VAL A 85 9.97 -2.58 5.76
N LYS A 86 11.29 -2.40 5.65
CA LYS A 86 12.14 -2.47 6.82
C LYS A 86 11.96 -1.23 7.71
N HIS A 87 11.71 -0.10 7.10
CA HIS A 87 11.50 1.18 7.79
C HIS A 87 10.28 1.88 7.20
N PRO A 88 9.29 2.23 8.01
CA PRO A 88 9.23 2.04 9.46
C PRO A 88 8.93 0.60 9.84
N PRO A 89 9.57 0.07 10.90
CA PRO A 89 9.30 -1.30 11.34
C PRO A 89 7.94 -1.39 12.02
N GLY A 90 7.36 -2.60 11.99
CA GLY A 90 6.10 -2.86 12.69
C GLY A 90 4.86 -2.35 12.01
N ILE A 91 4.99 -1.81 10.80
CA ILE A 91 3.86 -1.33 10.01
C ILE A 91 3.69 -2.20 8.78
N MET A 92 2.45 -2.59 8.51
CA MET A 92 2.09 -3.25 7.27
C MET A 92 1.30 -2.27 6.43
N PHE A 93 1.67 -2.16 5.16
CA PHE A 93 0.92 -1.36 4.22
C PHE A 93 -0.08 -2.22 3.48
N VAL A 94 -1.30 -1.72 3.36
CA VAL A 94 -2.40 -2.40 2.69
C VAL A 94 -2.75 -1.59 1.45
N LYS A 95 -2.91 -2.27 0.32
CA LYS A 95 -3.36 -1.63 -0.92
C LYS A 95 -4.79 -1.14 -0.71
N ALA A 96 -4.96 0.18 -0.72
CA ALA A 96 -6.22 0.80 -0.30
C ALA A 96 -7.40 0.42 -1.21
N GLY A 97 -7.14 0.13 -2.47
CA GLY A 97 -8.18 -0.31 -3.40
C GLY A 97 -8.78 -1.67 -3.08
N THR A 98 -8.14 -2.45 -2.20
CA THR A 98 -8.68 -3.75 -1.78
C THR A 98 -9.64 -3.66 -0.60
N LEU A 99 -9.82 -2.48 -0.03
CA LEU A 99 -10.84 -2.26 1.00
C LEU A 99 -12.23 -2.43 0.43
N ASP A 100 -13.13 -3.02 1.22
CA ASP A 100 -14.54 -3.19 0.81
C ASP A 100 -15.23 -1.83 0.68
N ASP A 101 -14.89 -0.89 1.56
CA ASP A 101 -15.43 0.47 1.52
C ASP A 101 -14.28 1.47 1.43
N THR A 102 -14.20 2.16 0.29
CA THR A 102 -13.16 3.15 0.03
C THR A 102 -13.66 4.59 0.18
N SER A 103 -14.89 4.77 0.64
CA SER A 103 -15.53 6.10 0.66
C SER A 103 -14.84 7.08 1.60
N SER A 104 -14.14 6.58 2.63
CA SER A 104 -13.45 7.42 3.60
C SER A 104 -11.97 7.63 3.28
N LEU A 105 -11.47 7.04 2.19
CA LEU A 105 -10.06 7.19 1.82
C LEU A 105 -9.73 8.63 1.47
N LYS A 106 -8.66 9.12 2.07
CA LYS A 106 -8.16 10.47 1.81
C LYS A 106 -6.65 10.48 1.96
N PRO A 107 -5.91 10.36 0.85
CA PRO A 107 -4.45 10.42 0.94
C PRO A 107 -4.00 11.76 1.54
N GLY A 108 -3.07 11.68 2.48
CA GLY A 108 -2.51 12.86 3.13
C GLY A 108 -1.18 13.31 2.52
N ALA A 109 -0.57 12.48 1.68
CA ALA A 109 0.71 12.80 1.06
C ALA A 109 0.92 11.98 -0.21
N HIS A 110 1.72 12.52 -1.12
CA HIS A 110 2.23 11.82 -2.30
C HIS A 110 3.71 11.54 -2.11
N CYS A 111 4.10 10.27 -2.20
CA CYS A 111 5.50 9.85 -2.10
C CYS A 111 6.08 9.56 -3.47
N TYR A 112 7.38 9.77 -3.63
CA TYR A 112 8.12 9.54 -4.87
C TYR A 112 7.54 10.30 -6.06
N THR A 113 7.20 11.57 -5.82
CA THR A 113 6.66 12.44 -6.89
C THR A 113 7.64 12.65 -8.03
N LYS A 114 8.94 12.46 -7.79
CA LYS A 114 9.94 12.54 -8.86
C LYS A 114 9.70 11.53 -9.98
N SER A 115 8.98 10.45 -9.69
CA SER A 115 8.68 9.40 -10.67
C SER A 115 7.23 9.43 -11.14
N ALA A 116 6.43 10.41 -10.70
CA ALA A 116 5.02 10.50 -11.08
C ALA A 116 4.88 10.66 -12.59
N GLN A 117 3.84 10.04 -13.14
CA GLN A 117 3.54 10.19 -14.56
C GLN A 117 3.08 11.63 -14.83
N ASN A 118 3.46 12.15 -16.00
CA ASN A 118 3.28 13.59 -16.30
C ASN A 118 1.83 14.05 -16.29
N TRP A 119 0.90 13.16 -16.60
CA TRP A 119 -0.52 13.52 -16.67
C TRP A 119 -1.22 13.51 -15.31
N VAL A 120 -0.58 12.97 -14.28
CA VAL A 120 -1.18 12.84 -12.95
C VAL A 120 -1.14 14.20 -12.25
N GLU A 121 -2.30 14.66 -11.80
CA GLU A 121 -2.40 15.88 -11.03
C GLU A 121 -2.40 15.56 -9.55
N LEU A 122 -1.50 16.21 -8.81
CA LEU A 122 -1.31 15.93 -7.39
C LEU A 122 -2.20 16.79 -6.49
N GLY A 123 -2.77 17.87 -7.03
CA GLY A 123 -3.64 18.75 -6.27
C GLY A 123 -2.92 19.46 -5.14
N ASP A 124 -3.66 19.71 -4.06
CA ASP A 124 -3.13 20.44 -2.89
C ASP A 124 -2.51 19.53 -1.84
N ILE A 125 -2.48 18.23 -2.09
CA ILE A 125 -1.90 17.26 -1.15
C ILE A 125 -0.38 17.40 -1.18
N PRO A 126 0.29 17.46 0.00
CA PRO A 126 1.74 17.58 0.03
C PRO A 126 2.43 16.45 -0.73
N GLY A 127 3.41 16.81 -1.56
CA GLY A 127 4.18 15.86 -2.33
C GLY A 127 5.64 15.86 -1.89
N PHE A 128 6.26 14.68 -1.90
CA PHE A 128 7.65 14.49 -1.53
C PHE A 128 8.35 13.76 -2.66
N GLU A 129 9.53 14.24 -3.04
CA GLU A 129 10.29 13.63 -4.13
C GLU A 129 10.59 12.16 -3.85
N THR A 130 10.79 11.81 -2.59
CA THR A 130 10.93 10.43 -2.13
C THR A 130 9.91 10.18 -1.02
N VAL A 131 10.33 10.04 0.23
CA VAL A 131 9.42 9.83 1.37
C VAL A 131 9.58 10.98 2.36
N PRO A 132 8.51 11.28 3.13
CA PRO A 132 8.65 12.22 4.25
C PRO A 132 9.63 11.70 5.28
N GLU A 133 10.41 12.61 5.90
CA GLU A 133 11.36 12.21 6.93
C GLU A 133 10.69 11.52 8.13
N ALA A 134 9.44 11.85 8.37
CA ALA A 134 8.69 11.29 9.51
C ALA A 134 8.25 9.84 9.30
N LEU A 135 8.47 9.25 8.13
CA LEU A 135 8.08 7.86 7.84
C LEU A 135 9.22 6.88 8.05
#